data_b94d4ff862ff035892398184af7e97d5
#
_entry.id   b94d4ff862ff035892398184af7e97d5
#
_cell.length_a   1.000
_cell.length_b   1.000
_cell.length_c   1.000
_cell.angle_alpha   90.00
_cell.angle_beta   90.00
_cell.angle_gamma   90.00
#
_symmetry.space_group_name_H-M   'P 1'
#
loop_
_entity.id
_entity.type
_entity.pdbx_description
1 polymer ?
#
loop_
_entity_poly.entity_id
_entity_poly.type
_entity_poly.pdbx_seq_one_letter_code
_entity_poly.pdbx_strand_id
1 'polypeptide(L)'
;MSSRRKLYLDIGVGERRGVVTLDDLPERLLIERDADVGRLQPGAVLAARISRVEKGLGIAFLEAPEGQSLVVARAGLPDGSGEGRFVAAQVLAPARRGKAASAKVLSHDAGPVRWIGDAPDFRRRLQTFAPDVQLIEGPEARDAADEATSAIAQIEFPLRGGGRLTIEQTRALVAVDVDVGTAAGQDARFSATKINQLAIHEAARLARLKGLGGLMVIDLAGKGHNGPVLIEAAKAAFAPDQPGVALGAISRFGVLEIAIPWRTEPLIERLADPDGQMSVATEALALIRAIEREAGPGRRVRAVCSPTVAEATHVLAPRLIERIGARFEIVAEPDRSRRGWTAQSL
;
A
#
# COMPACT_ATOMS: atom_id res chain seq x y z
N MET A 1 8.13 17.27 -20.50
CA MET A 1 7.66 17.95 -19.27
C MET A 1 8.25 17.20 -18.09
N SER A 2 8.88 17.90 -17.14
CA SER A 2 9.35 17.26 -15.90
C SER A 2 8.15 16.79 -15.11
N SER A 3 8.11 15.50 -14.76
CA SER A 3 7.02 14.92 -13.94
C SER A 3 7.02 15.60 -12.55
N ARG A 4 5.87 16.11 -12.13
CA ARG A 4 5.73 16.86 -10.89
C ARG A 4 5.10 16.00 -9.81
N ARG A 5 5.84 15.72 -8.74
CA ARG A 5 5.31 15.11 -7.53
C ARG A 5 4.78 16.15 -6.56
N LYS A 6 3.72 15.77 -5.83
CA LYS A 6 3.23 16.46 -4.64
C LYS A 6 3.14 15.48 -3.50
N LEU A 7 3.30 15.96 -2.27
CA LEU A 7 3.20 15.19 -1.04
C LEU A 7 2.04 15.72 -0.20
N TYR A 8 1.12 14.85 0.17
CA TYR A 8 -0.04 15.18 1.00
C TYR A 8 0.01 14.40 2.30
N LEU A 9 -0.26 15.07 3.42
CA LEU A 9 -0.31 14.47 4.74
C LEU A 9 -1.65 14.77 5.40
N ASP A 10 -2.49 13.77 5.50
CA ASP A 10 -3.76 13.82 6.24
C ASP A 10 -3.58 13.17 7.61
N ILE A 11 -3.81 13.96 8.66
CA ILE A 11 -3.72 13.54 10.07
C ILE A 11 -5.12 13.57 10.67
N GLY A 12 -5.77 12.40 10.70
CA GLY A 12 -7.07 12.18 11.33
C GLY A 12 -6.95 11.59 12.74
N VAL A 13 -8.09 11.47 13.41
CA VAL A 13 -8.18 10.71 14.67
C VAL A 13 -8.01 9.22 14.37
N GLY A 14 -7.02 8.61 15.00
CA GLY A 14 -6.75 7.17 14.88
C GLY A 14 -5.94 6.73 13.66
N GLU A 15 -5.76 7.60 12.65
CA GLU A 15 -5.06 7.23 11.40
C GLU A 15 -4.36 8.45 10.77
N ARG A 16 -3.15 8.20 10.23
CA ARG A 16 -2.43 9.12 9.35
C ARG A 16 -2.37 8.51 7.96
N ARG A 17 -2.60 9.34 6.95
CA ARG A 17 -2.52 8.93 5.55
C ARG A 17 -1.57 9.87 4.80
N GLY A 18 -0.61 9.30 4.08
CA GLY A 18 0.32 10.05 3.24
C GLY A 18 0.13 9.69 1.79
N VAL A 19 -0.04 10.68 0.92
CA VAL A 19 -0.19 10.45 -0.51
C VAL A 19 0.96 11.09 -1.27
N VAL A 20 1.52 10.34 -2.20
CA VAL A 20 2.39 10.87 -3.24
C VAL A 20 1.60 10.87 -4.53
N THR A 21 1.48 12.01 -5.19
CA THR A 21 0.95 12.07 -6.55
C THR A 21 2.06 12.26 -7.57
N LEU A 22 1.83 11.78 -8.78
CA LEU A 22 2.65 12.03 -9.96
C LEU A 22 1.74 12.59 -11.05
N ASP A 23 2.00 13.83 -11.49
CA ASP A 23 1.15 14.54 -12.45
C ASP A 23 -0.34 14.53 -12.03
N ASP A 24 -0.57 14.86 -10.76
CA ASP A 24 -1.86 14.91 -10.06
C ASP A 24 -2.59 13.56 -9.88
N LEU A 25 -2.01 12.43 -10.30
CA LEU A 25 -2.57 11.10 -10.05
C LEU A 25 -1.93 10.45 -8.83
N PRO A 26 -2.70 9.82 -7.92
CA PRO A 26 -2.14 9.08 -6.80
C PRO A 26 -1.16 7.99 -7.27
N GLU A 27 0.09 8.07 -6.81
CA GLU A 27 1.16 7.12 -7.12
C GLU A 27 1.47 6.20 -5.92
N ARG A 28 1.37 6.73 -4.69
CA ARG A 28 1.59 5.96 -3.47
C ARG A 28 0.63 6.41 -2.39
N LEU A 29 0.20 5.46 -1.57
CA LEU A 29 -0.56 5.71 -0.35
C LEU A 29 0.15 5.01 0.81
N LEU A 30 0.45 5.76 1.86
CA LEU A 30 0.94 5.26 3.14
C LEU A 30 -0.20 5.40 4.16
N ILE A 31 -0.40 4.38 4.96
CA ILE A 31 -1.38 4.39 6.05
C ILE A 31 -0.68 3.95 7.33
N GLU A 32 -0.86 4.71 8.39
CA GLU A 32 -0.44 4.35 9.74
C GLU A 32 -1.58 4.59 10.71
N ARG A 33 -1.91 3.55 11.49
CA ARG A 33 -2.96 3.59 12.51
C ARG A 33 -2.33 3.63 13.89
N ASP A 34 -3.01 4.24 14.84
CA ASP A 34 -2.54 4.25 16.22
C ASP A 34 -2.44 2.83 16.81
N ALA A 35 -3.23 1.90 16.29
CA ALA A 35 -3.15 0.47 16.64
C ALA A 35 -1.90 -0.25 16.09
N ASP A 36 -1.05 0.42 15.31
CA ASP A 36 0.18 -0.16 14.75
C ASP A 36 1.37 -0.12 15.72
N VAL A 37 1.18 0.28 16.95
CA VAL A 37 2.23 0.27 17.99
C VAL A 37 2.81 -1.14 18.12
N GLY A 38 4.15 -1.24 18.13
CA GLY A 38 4.86 -2.53 18.20
C GLY A 38 4.93 -3.30 16.88
N ARG A 39 4.32 -2.82 15.81
CA ARG A 39 4.38 -3.47 14.50
C ARG A 39 5.75 -3.32 13.84
N LEU A 40 6.20 -4.38 13.15
CA LEU A 40 7.46 -4.38 12.37
C LEU A 40 7.34 -3.43 11.16
N GLN A 41 7.76 -2.19 11.36
CA GLN A 41 7.75 -1.14 10.33
C GLN A 41 9.08 -1.09 9.57
N PRO A 42 9.09 -0.84 8.25
CA PRO A 42 10.32 -0.69 7.48
C PRO A 42 11.25 0.39 8.06
N GLY A 43 12.52 0.02 8.22
CA GLY A 43 13.54 0.86 8.80
C GLY A 43 13.76 0.66 10.30
N ALA A 44 12.84 0.06 11.04
CA ALA A 44 13.05 -0.30 12.44
C ALA A 44 14.22 -1.29 12.59
N VAL A 45 14.97 -1.15 13.67
CA VAL A 45 16.12 -2.00 14.00
C VAL A 45 15.82 -2.72 15.31
N LEU A 46 16.12 -4.02 15.36
CA LEU A 46 15.87 -4.85 16.53
C LEU A 46 16.94 -5.93 16.70
N ALA A 47 17.16 -6.36 17.94
CA ALA A 47 17.83 -7.60 18.24
C ALA A 47 16.83 -8.74 18.12
N ALA A 48 17.14 -9.72 17.30
CA ALA A 48 16.31 -10.89 17.03
C ALA A 48 17.09 -12.18 17.26
N ARG A 49 16.37 -13.23 17.64
CA ARG A 49 16.95 -14.57 17.84
C ARG A 49 16.73 -15.40 16.60
N ILE A 50 17.78 -16.06 16.09
CA ILE A 50 17.65 -17.03 15.00
C ILE A 50 16.88 -18.24 15.53
N SER A 51 15.64 -18.40 15.09
CA SER A 51 14.75 -19.49 15.53
C SER A 51 14.91 -20.73 14.66
N ARG A 52 15.15 -20.55 13.34
CA ARG A 52 15.28 -21.66 12.38
C ARG A 52 16.06 -21.26 11.14
N VAL A 53 16.91 -22.17 10.65
CA VAL A 53 17.66 -21.98 9.40
C VAL A 53 17.22 -23.01 8.36
N GLU A 54 16.61 -22.55 7.29
CA GLU A 54 16.13 -23.37 6.17
C GLU A 54 17.18 -23.36 5.03
N LYS A 55 18.13 -24.30 5.11
CA LYS A 55 19.24 -24.37 4.15
C LYS A 55 18.76 -24.58 2.71
N GLY A 56 17.73 -25.41 2.51
CA GLY A 56 17.17 -25.70 1.19
C GLY A 56 16.48 -24.51 0.54
N LEU A 57 15.96 -23.58 1.33
CA LEU A 57 15.32 -22.36 0.84
C LEU A 57 16.26 -21.14 0.84
N GLY A 58 17.47 -21.26 1.40
CA GLY A 58 18.41 -20.15 1.51
C GLY A 58 17.95 -19.02 2.43
N ILE A 59 17.10 -19.32 3.43
CA ILE A 59 16.52 -18.33 4.35
C ILE A 59 16.74 -18.75 5.81
N ALA A 60 16.58 -17.78 6.71
CA ALA A 60 16.45 -18.03 8.15
C ALA A 60 15.27 -17.24 8.71
N PHE A 61 14.64 -17.83 9.73
CA PHE A 61 13.57 -17.18 10.50
C PHE A 61 14.16 -16.64 11.80
N LEU A 62 13.74 -15.43 12.13
CA LEU A 62 14.12 -14.76 13.36
C LEU A 62 12.87 -14.51 14.22
N GLU A 63 13.03 -14.72 15.52
CA GLU A 63 12.07 -14.30 16.54
C GLU A 63 12.33 -12.83 16.87
N ALA A 64 11.30 -11.99 16.74
CA ALA A 64 11.30 -10.56 16.98
C ALA A 64 10.52 -10.23 18.29
N PRO A 65 10.58 -9.00 18.78
CA PRO A 65 9.76 -8.57 19.92
C PRO A 65 8.27 -8.90 19.74
N GLU A 66 7.57 -9.09 20.85
CA GLU A 66 6.12 -9.38 20.89
C GLU A 66 5.72 -10.66 20.13
N GLY A 67 6.65 -11.63 20.04
CA GLY A 67 6.40 -12.91 19.35
C GLY A 67 6.27 -12.82 17.84
N GLN A 68 6.62 -11.71 17.24
CA GLN A 68 6.60 -11.53 15.80
C GLN A 68 7.74 -12.31 15.13
N SER A 69 7.59 -12.56 13.83
CA SER A 69 8.59 -13.30 13.05
C SER A 69 9.13 -12.48 11.89
N LEU A 70 10.42 -12.60 11.66
CA LEU A 70 11.12 -12.05 10.51
C LEU A 70 11.70 -13.16 9.63
N VAL A 71 11.83 -12.90 8.34
CA VAL A 71 12.60 -13.73 7.42
C VAL A 71 13.77 -12.93 6.85
N VAL A 72 14.94 -13.58 6.81
CA VAL A 72 16.17 -13.01 6.26
C VAL A 72 16.80 -13.97 5.26
N ALA A 73 17.56 -13.45 4.28
CA ALA A 73 18.38 -14.29 3.44
C ALA A 73 19.48 -14.94 4.29
N ARG A 74 19.66 -16.25 4.17
CA ARG A 74 20.70 -16.99 4.90
C ARG A 74 22.11 -16.46 4.59
N ALA A 75 22.36 -16.08 3.34
CA ALA A 75 23.64 -15.50 2.92
C ALA A 75 23.96 -14.16 3.61
N GLY A 76 22.98 -13.51 4.22
CA GLY A 76 23.18 -12.28 5.01
C GLY A 76 23.46 -12.52 6.49
N LEU A 77 23.48 -13.78 6.95
CA LEU A 77 23.84 -14.09 8.31
C LEU A 77 25.36 -13.94 8.50
N PRO A 78 25.83 -13.32 9.61
CA PRO A 78 27.24 -13.26 9.94
C PRO A 78 27.85 -14.68 10.14
N ASP A 79 29.16 -14.82 9.93
CA ASP A 79 29.84 -16.07 10.14
C ASP A 79 29.66 -16.59 11.58
N GLY A 80 29.49 -17.91 11.71
CA GLY A 80 29.22 -18.55 13.00
C GLY A 80 27.82 -18.35 13.54
N SER A 81 26.91 -17.70 12.80
CA SER A 81 25.49 -17.57 13.17
C SER A 81 24.77 -18.90 12.95
N GLY A 82 24.06 -19.35 13.98
CA GLY A 82 23.20 -20.54 13.95
C GLY A 82 21.97 -20.34 14.81
N GLU A 83 21.11 -21.34 14.85
CA GLU A 83 19.91 -21.34 15.67
C GLU A 83 20.24 -21.05 17.15
N GLY A 84 19.42 -20.24 17.79
CA GLY A 84 19.61 -19.78 19.16
C GLY A 84 20.52 -18.53 19.29
N ARG A 85 21.27 -18.14 18.28
CA ARG A 85 22.10 -16.92 18.31
C ARG A 85 21.27 -15.68 18.04
N PHE A 86 21.78 -14.54 18.52
CA PHE A 86 21.14 -13.23 18.35
C PHE A 86 21.86 -12.40 17.29
N VAL A 87 21.08 -11.64 16.54
CA VAL A 87 21.55 -10.75 15.49
C VAL A 87 20.79 -9.42 15.55
N ALA A 88 21.46 -8.32 15.21
CA ALA A 88 20.79 -7.06 14.93
C ALA A 88 20.25 -7.10 13.50
N ALA A 89 18.99 -6.80 13.33
CA ALA A 89 18.31 -6.83 12.03
C ALA A 89 17.51 -5.57 11.79
N GLN A 90 17.49 -5.10 10.54
CA GLN A 90 16.65 -3.99 10.09
C GLN A 90 15.50 -4.50 9.24
N VAL A 91 14.30 -4.12 9.59
CA VAL A 91 13.08 -4.44 8.83
C VAL A 91 13.15 -3.79 7.44
N LEU A 92 12.90 -4.57 6.39
CA LEU A 92 12.85 -4.12 4.99
C LEU A 92 11.42 -3.98 4.48
N ALA A 93 10.55 -4.94 4.81
CA ALA A 93 9.15 -4.91 4.45
C ALA A 93 8.30 -5.51 5.58
N PRO A 94 7.09 -5.00 5.82
CA PRO A 94 6.20 -5.50 6.87
C PRO A 94 5.71 -6.91 6.54
N ALA A 95 5.13 -7.57 7.55
CA ALA A 95 4.40 -8.80 7.34
C ALA A 95 3.19 -8.55 6.42
N ARG A 96 2.86 -9.55 5.62
CA ARG A 96 1.65 -9.58 4.79
C ARG A 96 0.97 -10.93 4.93
N ARG A 97 -0.25 -11.06 4.44
CA ARG A 97 -1.04 -12.29 4.64
C ARG A 97 -0.24 -13.55 4.32
N GLY A 98 -0.07 -14.41 5.34
CA GLY A 98 0.65 -15.67 5.22
C GLY A 98 2.18 -15.58 5.03
N LYS A 99 2.79 -14.40 5.17
CA LYS A 99 4.23 -14.20 5.07
C LYS A 99 4.75 -13.35 6.23
N ALA A 100 5.87 -13.77 6.84
CA ALA A 100 6.58 -12.98 7.84
C ALA A 100 7.15 -11.70 7.23
N ALA A 101 7.41 -10.70 8.09
CA ALA A 101 8.12 -9.50 7.69
C ALA A 101 9.53 -9.87 7.21
N SER A 102 10.05 -9.12 6.22
CA SER A 102 11.43 -9.33 5.75
C SER A 102 12.40 -8.35 6.38
N ALA A 103 13.61 -8.81 6.63
CA ALA A 103 14.67 -7.99 7.19
C ALA A 103 16.03 -8.28 6.55
N LYS A 104 16.98 -7.38 6.78
CA LYS A 104 18.41 -7.64 6.57
C LYS A 104 19.13 -7.69 7.91
N VAL A 105 20.07 -8.60 8.04
CA VAL A 105 20.95 -8.65 9.20
C VAL A 105 22.03 -7.58 9.07
N LEU A 106 22.33 -6.90 10.17
CA LEU A 106 23.33 -5.85 10.24
C LEU A 106 24.62 -6.36 10.88
N SER A 107 24.50 -7.12 11.98
CA SER A 107 25.62 -7.64 12.77
C SER A 107 25.19 -8.74 13.73
N HIS A 108 26.15 -9.36 14.42
CA HIS A 108 25.85 -10.11 15.65
C HIS A 108 25.27 -9.17 16.72
N ASP A 109 24.45 -9.73 17.61
CA ASP A 109 24.01 -9.07 18.85
C ASP A 109 24.24 -10.01 20.05
N ALA A 110 24.46 -9.42 21.22
CA ALA A 110 24.84 -10.19 22.41
C ALA A 110 23.64 -10.59 23.28
N GLY A 111 22.44 -10.16 22.99
CA GLY A 111 21.40 -10.55 23.90
C GLY A 111 20.06 -9.95 23.68
N PRO A 112 19.10 -10.04 24.63
CA PRO A 112 17.85 -10.71 24.32
C PRO A 112 17.09 -9.98 23.21
N VAL A 113 16.02 -10.60 22.70
CA VAL A 113 15.10 -9.98 21.72
C VAL A 113 14.57 -8.65 22.26
N ARG A 114 14.81 -7.56 21.53
CA ARG A 114 14.40 -6.19 21.90
C ARG A 114 14.42 -5.24 20.71
N TRP A 115 13.69 -4.14 20.83
CA TRP A 115 13.85 -3.00 19.92
C TRP A 115 15.21 -2.30 20.19
N ILE A 116 15.94 -1.95 19.13
CA ILE A 116 17.19 -1.17 19.15
C ILE A 116 16.93 0.25 18.64
N GLY A 117 16.12 0.41 17.61
CA GLY A 117 15.79 1.70 17.03
C GLY A 117 14.43 1.67 16.33
N ASP A 118 13.71 2.76 16.48
CA ASP A 118 12.40 2.91 15.86
C ASP A 118 12.51 3.06 14.34
N ALA A 119 11.42 2.74 13.65
CA ALA A 119 11.26 3.12 12.26
C ALA A 119 11.27 4.65 12.12
N PRO A 120 11.69 5.20 10.99
CA PRO A 120 11.51 6.63 10.74
C PRO A 120 10.06 7.03 10.93
N ASP A 121 9.81 8.22 11.50
CA ASP A 121 8.47 8.73 11.69
C ASP A 121 7.70 8.82 10.35
N PHE A 122 6.37 8.91 10.45
CA PHE A 122 5.50 8.86 9.28
C PHE A 122 5.79 9.97 8.26
N ARG A 123 6.01 11.20 8.76
CA ARG A 123 6.33 12.37 7.92
C ARG A 123 7.65 12.15 7.16
N ARG A 124 8.67 11.66 7.86
CA ARG A 124 9.98 11.37 7.27
C ARG A 124 9.90 10.26 6.23
N ARG A 125 9.13 9.19 6.49
CA ARG A 125 8.89 8.13 5.49
C ARG A 125 8.22 8.66 4.23
N LEU A 126 7.21 9.52 4.38
CA LEU A 126 6.54 10.16 3.25
C LEU A 126 7.51 11.06 2.46
N GLN A 127 8.33 11.84 3.16
CA GLN A 127 9.30 12.77 2.56
C GLN A 127 10.37 12.06 1.71
N THR A 128 10.68 10.77 1.97
CA THR A 128 11.68 10.02 1.18
C THR A 128 11.31 9.90 -0.30
N PHE A 129 10.05 9.99 -0.66
CA PHE A 129 9.58 9.88 -2.05
C PHE A 129 9.79 11.15 -2.88
N ALA A 130 9.91 12.29 -2.22
CA ALA A 130 10.21 13.58 -2.85
C ALA A 130 10.84 14.52 -1.80
N PRO A 131 12.16 14.40 -1.52
CA PRO A 131 12.84 15.10 -0.42
C PRO A 131 12.70 16.62 -0.43
N ASP A 132 12.69 17.21 -1.62
CA ASP A 132 12.68 18.66 -1.83
C ASP A 132 11.25 19.24 -1.99
N VAL A 133 10.21 18.40 -1.86
CA VAL A 133 8.82 18.83 -2.03
C VAL A 133 8.19 19.11 -0.66
N GLN A 134 7.55 20.26 -0.54
CA GLN A 134 6.83 20.63 0.68
C GLN A 134 5.59 19.77 0.87
N LEU A 135 5.32 19.38 2.12
CA LEU A 135 4.12 18.65 2.50
C LEU A 135 2.89 19.57 2.49
N ILE A 136 1.85 19.13 1.82
CA ILE A 136 0.52 19.76 1.82
C ILE A 136 -0.31 19.09 2.88
N GLU A 137 -0.92 19.88 3.76
CA GLU A 137 -1.80 19.42 4.84
C GLU A 137 -3.20 20.07 4.74
N GLY A 138 -4.16 19.63 5.56
CA GLY A 138 -5.51 20.19 5.59
C GLY A 138 -6.48 19.56 4.58
N PRO A 139 -7.50 20.32 4.11
CA PRO A 139 -8.58 19.76 3.29
C PRO A 139 -8.09 19.10 2.00
N GLU A 140 -7.16 19.72 1.30
CA GLU A 140 -6.60 19.19 0.04
C GLU A 140 -5.89 17.83 0.27
N ALA A 141 -5.16 17.69 1.38
CA ALA A 141 -4.52 16.42 1.73
C ALA A 141 -5.54 15.33 2.05
N ARG A 142 -6.64 15.69 2.70
CA ARG A 142 -7.73 14.77 3.00
C ARG A 142 -8.40 14.27 1.72
N ASP A 143 -8.70 15.16 0.79
CA ASP A 143 -9.32 14.82 -0.49
C ASP A 143 -8.41 13.90 -1.33
N ALA A 144 -7.12 14.23 -1.42
CA ALA A 144 -6.13 13.37 -2.07
C ALA A 144 -6.02 11.98 -1.41
N ALA A 145 -6.12 11.91 -0.07
CA ALA A 145 -6.08 10.64 0.66
C ALA A 145 -7.36 9.81 0.47
N ASP A 146 -8.51 10.45 0.35
CA ASP A 146 -9.78 9.77 0.07
C ASP A 146 -9.82 9.23 -1.35
N GLU A 147 -9.34 10.00 -2.34
CA GLU A 147 -9.17 9.55 -3.73
C GLU A 147 -8.24 8.34 -3.82
N ALA A 148 -7.04 8.44 -3.22
CA ALA A 148 -6.07 7.36 -3.20
C ALA A 148 -6.63 6.10 -2.52
N THR A 149 -7.33 6.25 -1.38
CA THR A 149 -7.95 5.13 -0.65
C THR A 149 -9.05 4.47 -1.49
N SER A 150 -9.87 5.25 -2.18
CA SER A 150 -10.93 4.74 -3.06
C SER A 150 -10.36 3.91 -4.21
N ALA A 151 -9.23 4.34 -4.78
CA ALA A 151 -8.55 3.63 -5.86
C ALA A 151 -7.97 2.26 -5.44
N ILE A 152 -7.76 2.01 -4.14
CA ILE A 152 -7.25 0.70 -3.67
C ILE A 152 -8.23 -0.44 -3.97
N ALA A 153 -9.53 -0.20 -3.79
CA ALA A 153 -10.57 -1.21 -4.01
C ALA A 153 -10.99 -1.37 -5.49
N GLN A 154 -10.65 -0.38 -6.33
CA GLN A 154 -10.98 -0.45 -7.76
C GLN A 154 -10.06 -1.45 -8.47
N ILE A 155 -10.61 -2.16 -9.44
CA ILE A 155 -9.86 -3.10 -10.29
C ILE A 155 -9.75 -2.60 -11.73
N GLU A 156 -10.65 -1.74 -12.17
CA GLU A 156 -10.68 -1.21 -13.54
C GLU A 156 -10.31 0.26 -13.58
N PHE A 157 -9.45 0.63 -14.51
CA PHE A 157 -8.95 2.00 -14.68
C PHE A 157 -8.98 2.40 -16.15
N PRO A 158 -9.55 3.58 -16.48
CA PRO A 158 -9.51 4.08 -17.86
C PRO A 158 -8.07 4.50 -18.22
N LEU A 159 -7.66 4.21 -19.44
CA LEU A 159 -6.38 4.64 -19.98
C LEU A 159 -6.52 5.98 -20.73
N ARG A 160 -5.54 6.88 -20.53
CA ARG A 160 -5.48 8.13 -21.29
C ARG A 160 -5.33 7.80 -22.79
N GLY A 161 -6.23 8.32 -23.62
CA GLY A 161 -6.24 8.02 -25.05
C GLY A 161 -7.18 6.88 -25.47
N GLY A 162 -7.96 6.37 -24.52
CA GLY A 162 -8.95 5.30 -24.73
C GLY A 162 -8.47 3.93 -24.27
N GLY A 163 -9.40 3.00 -24.15
CA GLY A 163 -9.13 1.69 -23.57
C GLY A 163 -9.21 1.65 -22.06
N ARG A 164 -8.94 0.50 -21.48
CA ARG A 164 -9.05 0.21 -20.07
C ARG A 164 -7.96 -0.76 -19.62
N LEU A 165 -7.56 -0.63 -18.37
CA LEU A 165 -6.68 -1.58 -17.69
C LEU A 165 -7.44 -2.18 -16.52
N THR A 166 -7.44 -3.50 -16.42
CA THR A 166 -7.90 -4.24 -15.25
C THR A 166 -6.69 -4.76 -14.49
N ILE A 167 -6.63 -4.58 -13.17
CA ILE A 167 -5.54 -5.05 -12.31
C ILE A 167 -6.09 -5.76 -11.08
N GLU A 168 -5.76 -7.04 -10.93
CA GLU A 168 -6.24 -7.90 -9.86
C GLU A 168 -5.09 -8.61 -9.15
N GLN A 169 -5.12 -8.56 -7.81
CA GLN A 169 -4.22 -9.34 -6.98
C GLN A 169 -4.83 -10.71 -6.71
N THR A 170 -4.23 -11.77 -7.25
CA THR A 170 -4.57 -13.16 -6.93
C THR A 170 -3.67 -13.70 -5.81
N ARG A 171 -3.87 -14.96 -5.40
CA ARG A 171 -2.97 -15.61 -4.42
C ARG A 171 -1.55 -15.81 -4.95
N ALA A 172 -1.38 -15.96 -6.26
CA ALA A 172 -0.11 -16.35 -6.89
C ALA A 172 0.61 -15.18 -7.55
N LEU A 173 -0.13 -14.28 -8.16
CA LEU A 173 0.42 -13.21 -9.00
C LEU A 173 -0.53 -12.01 -9.06
N VAL A 174 -0.05 -10.91 -9.63
CA VAL A 174 -0.87 -9.77 -10.06
C VAL A 174 -1.20 -9.95 -11.53
N ALA A 175 -2.47 -10.12 -11.84
CA ALA A 175 -2.95 -10.19 -13.22
C ALA A 175 -3.33 -8.80 -13.71
N VAL A 176 -2.90 -8.46 -14.93
CA VAL A 176 -3.23 -7.20 -15.58
C VAL A 176 -3.75 -7.52 -16.99
N ASP A 177 -4.94 -7.04 -17.32
CA ASP A 177 -5.54 -7.13 -18.64
C ASP A 177 -5.63 -5.75 -19.29
N VAL A 178 -5.33 -5.67 -20.59
CA VAL A 178 -5.34 -4.44 -21.37
C VAL A 178 -6.39 -4.51 -22.47
N ASP A 179 -7.47 -3.74 -22.32
CA ASP A 179 -8.52 -3.63 -23.31
C ASP A 179 -8.39 -2.31 -24.12
N VAL A 180 -8.33 -2.40 -25.43
CA VAL A 180 -8.26 -1.23 -26.33
C VAL A 180 -9.62 -0.51 -26.49
N GLY A 181 -10.73 -1.16 -26.09
CA GLY A 181 -12.07 -0.60 -26.24
C GLY A 181 -12.41 -0.25 -27.69
N THR A 182 -13.19 0.80 -27.86
CA THR A 182 -13.62 1.31 -29.20
C THR A 182 -12.57 2.18 -29.88
N ALA A 183 -11.38 2.38 -29.27
CA ALA A 183 -10.30 3.23 -29.80
C ALA A 183 -9.55 2.61 -31.00
N ALA A 184 -9.94 1.42 -31.49
CA ALA A 184 -9.38 0.77 -32.65
C ALA A 184 -9.71 1.57 -33.94
N GLY A 185 -8.85 2.54 -34.25
CA GLY A 185 -8.89 3.30 -35.53
C GLY A 185 -8.28 2.54 -36.68
N GLN A 186 -8.13 3.21 -37.84
CA GLN A 186 -7.67 2.61 -39.11
C GLN A 186 -6.27 1.96 -39.05
N ASP A 187 -5.44 2.30 -38.02
CA ASP A 187 -4.14 1.64 -37.77
C ASP A 187 -4.15 0.95 -36.42
N ALA A 188 -4.81 -0.19 -36.37
CA ALA A 188 -5.01 -0.99 -35.15
C ALA A 188 -3.69 -1.40 -34.45
N ARG A 189 -2.60 -1.62 -35.21
CA ARG A 189 -1.28 -1.95 -34.61
C ARG A 189 -0.63 -0.80 -33.92
N PHE A 190 -0.67 0.40 -34.49
CA PHE A 190 -0.12 1.61 -33.84
C PHE A 190 -0.92 1.95 -32.61
N SER A 191 -2.25 1.85 -32.67
CA SER A 191 -3.14 2.06 -31.52
C SER A 191 -2.85 1.07 -30.41
N ALA A 192 -2.70 -0.24 -30.71
CA ALA A 192 -2.40 -1.26 -29.69
C ALA A 192 -1.03 -1.03 -29.02
N THR A 193 0.03 -0.73 -29.78
CA THR A 193 1.34 -0.42 -29.18
C THR A 193 1.28 0.78 -28.25
N LYS A 194 0.59 1.85 -28.65
CA LYS A 194 0.42 3.06 -27.83
C LYS A 194 -0.35 2.77 -26.55
N ILE A 195 -1.45 2.03 -26.64
CA ILE A 195 -2.28 1.66 -25.48
C ILE A 195 -1.49 0.75 -24.54
N ASN A 196 -0.74 -0.24 -25.07
CA ASN A 196 0.11 -1.10 -24.25
C ASN A 196 1.20 -0.31 -23.51
N GLN A 197 1.82 0.69 -24.13
CA GLN A 197 2.76 1.59 -23.45
C GLN A 197 2.08 2.33 -22.28
N LEU A 198 0.91 2.91 -22.51
CA LEU A 198 0.14 3.59 -21.48
C LEU A 198 -0.27 2.63 -20.35
N ALA A 199 -0.72 1.44 -20.71
CA ALA A 199 -1.10 0.39 -19.76
C ALA A 199 0.09 -0.06 -18.87
N ILE A 200 1.28 -0.23 -19.45
CA ILE A 200 2.50 -0.57 -18.70
C ILE A 200 2.83 0.53 -17.69
N HIS A 201 2.76 1.80 -18.08
CA HIS A 201 2.99 2.92 -17.15
C HIS A 201 1.94 2.98 -16.05
N GLU A 202 0.67 2.76 -16.41
CA GLU A 202 -0.43 2.74 -15.44
C GLU A 202 -0.35 1.54 -14.49
N ALA A 203 0.00 0.34 -15.00
CA ALA A 203 0.23 -0.85 -14.17
C ALA A 203 1.34 -0.61 -13.14
N ALA A 204 2.45 0.03 -13.54
CA ALA A 204 3.53 0.38 -12.62
C ALA A 204 3.07 1.40 -11.55
N ARG A 205 2.32 2.44 -11.92
CA ARG A 205 1.74 3.41 -11.00
C ARG A 205 0.79 2.73 -10.00
N LEU A 206 -0.12 1.90 -10.49
CA LEU A 206 -1.09 1.17 -9.67
C LEU A 206 -0.43 0.12 -8.77
N ALA A 207 0.64 -0.54 -9.23
CA ALA A 207 1.43 -1.44 -8.38
C ALA A 207 1.98 -0.68 -7.17
N ARG A 208 2.55 0.50 -7.38
CA ARG A 208 3.04 1.37 -6.30
C ARG A 208 1.92 1.86 -5.39
N LEU A 209 0.81 2.33 -5.97
CA LEU A 209 -0.33 2.85 -5.22
C LEU A 209 -0.95 1.77 -4.32
N LYS A 210 -1.14 0.58 -4.87
CA LYS A 210 -1.78 -0.55 -4.15
C LYS A 210 -0.80 -1.34 -3.27
N GLY A 211 0.50 -1.04 -3.32
CA GLY A 211 1.54 -1.77 -2.58
C GLY A 211 1.77 -3.20 -3.10
N LEU A 212 1.60 -3.43 -4.40
CA LEU A 212 1.73 -4.75 -5.01
C LEU A 212 3.18 -5.12 -5.28
N GLY A 213 3.49 -6.39 -5.11
CA GLY A 213 4.78 -7.00 -5.43
C GLY A 213 4.61 -8.46 -5.84
N GLY A 214 5.73 -9.15 -6.05
CA GLY A 214 5.74 -10.51 -6.58
C GLY A 214 5.70 -10.54 -8.09
N LEU A 215 5.17 -11.60 -8.67
CA LEU A 215 5.03 -11.73 -10.12
C LEU A 215 3.81 -10.95 -10.61
N MET A 216 4.03 -9.99 -11.50
CA MET A 216 2.98 -9.31 -12.26
C MET A 216 3.01 -9.85 -13.70
N VAL A 217 1.83 -10.13 -14.23
CA VAL A 217 1.64 -10.65 -15.60
C VAL A 217 0.68 -9.71 -16.32
N ILE A 218 1.16 -9.08 -17.40
CA ILE A 218 0.37 -8.14 -18.21
C ILE A 218 0.02 -8.83 -19.54
N ASP A 219 -1.26 -9.05 -19.77
CA ASP A 219 -1.80 -9.49 -21.04
C ASP A 219 -1.93 -8.26 -21.97
N LEU A 220 -1.08 -8.21 -22.99
CA LEU A 220 -0.95 -7.07 -23.88
C LEU A 220 -2.00 -7.14 -24.99
N ALA A 221 -2.68 -6.04 -25.24
CA ALA A 221 -3.70 -5.95 -26.28
C ALA A 221 -3.15 -6.15 -27.70
N GLY A 222 -3.85 -6.91 -28.51
CA GLY A 222 -3.56 -7.08 -29.93
C GLY A 222 -2.56 -8.19 -30.24
N LYS A 223 -2.03 -8.20 -31.46
CA LYS A 223 -1.08 -9.22 -31.97
C LYS A 223 0.14 -8.55 -32.61
N GLY A 224 1.28 -9.25 -32.61
CA GLY A 224 2.50 -8.80 -33.30
C GLY A 224 3.12 -7.58 -32.63
N HIS A 225 3.32 -7.68 -31.32
CA HIS A 225 3.84 -6.62 -30.45
C HIS A 225 5.23 -6.13 -30.88
N ASN A 226 5.45 -4.81 -30.79
CA ASN A 226 6.79 -4.23 -30.90
C ASN A 226 7.52 -4.42 -29.54
N GLY A 227 8.10 -5.61 -29.35
CA GLY A 227 8.75 -6.01 -28.10
C GLY A 227 9.79 -5.01 -27.60
N PRO A 228 10.75 -4.55 -28.40
CA PRO A 228 11.73 -3.55 -27.94
C PRO A 228 11.10 -2.28 -27.38
N VAL A 229 10.11 -1.72 -28.04
CA VAL A 229 9.41 -0.50 -27.61
C VAL A 229 8.67 -0.71 -26.28
N LEU A 230 8.00 -1.85 -26.10
CA LEU A 230 7.25 -2.14 -24.88
C LEU A 230 8.18 -2.49 -23.70
N ILE A 231 9.30 -3.15 -23.93
CA ILE A 231 10.31 -3.42 -22.90
C ILE A 231 10.95 -2.10 -22.43
N GLU A 232 11.27 -1.17 -23.33
CA GLU A 232 11.79 0.16 -22.93
C GLU A 232 10.73 0.95 -22.13
N ALA A 233 9.47 0.88 -22.50
CA ALA A 233 8.38 1.46 -21.71
C ALA A 233 8.30 0.84 -20.31
N ALA A 234 8.44 -0.48 -20.19
CA ALA A 234 8.46 -1.16 -18.90
C ALA A 234 9.68 -0.76 -18.03
N LYS A 235 10.87 -0.70 -18.63
CA LYS A 235 12.08 -0.21 -17.92
C LYS A 235 11.87 1.21 -17.37
N ALA A 236 11.32 2.11 -18.18
CA ALA A 236 11.05 3.49 -17.77
C ALA A 236 9.97 3.55 -16.67
N ALA A 237 8.87 2.79 -16.83
CA ALA A 237 7.76 2.77 -15.89
C ALA A 237 8.13 2.26 -14.50
N PHE A 238 8.99 1.23 -14.43
CA PHE A 238 9.45 0.60 -13.20
C PHE A 238 10.82 1.11 -12.72
N ALA A 239 11.42 2.10 -13.36
CA ALA A 239 12.68 2.71 -12.91
C ALA A 239 12.63 3.22 -11.46
N PRO A 240 11.54 3.84 -10.97
CA PRO A 240 11.41 4.26 -9.57
C PRO A 240 11.39 3.11 -8.56
N ASP A 241 11.18 1.88 -9.01
CA ASP A 241 11.06 0.69 -8.16
C ASP A 241 12.35 -0.14 -8.10
N GLN A 242 13.42 0.33 -8.75
CA GLN A 242 14.76 -0.27 -8.64
C GLN A 242 15.41 -0.02 -7.25
N PRO A 243 16.35 -0.86 -6.80
CA PRO A 243 16.81 -2.07 -7.45
C PRO A 243 15.88 -3.28 -7.22
N GLY A 244 16.01 -4.29 -8.07
CA GLY A 244 15.42 -5.62 -7.86
C GLY A 244 14.17 -5.93 -8.70
N VAL A 245 13.67 -4.99 -9.50
CA VAL A 245 12.67 -5.31 -10.51
C VAL A 245 13.33 -6.06 -11.67
N ALA A 246 12.76 -7.22 -12.03
CA ALA A 246 13.20 -7.99 -13.18
C ALA A 246 12.08 -8.03 -14.24
N LEU A 247 12.46 -7.80 -15.50
CA LEU A 247 11.55 -7.80 -16.63
C LEU A 247 11.82 -9.03 -17.49
N GLY A 248 10.76 -9.79 -17.81
CA GLY A 248 10.80 -10.86 -18.79
C GLY A 248 10.75 -10.31 -20.23
N ALA A 249 11.04 -11.17 -21.20
CA ALA A 249 10.72 -10.89 -22.60
C ALA A 249 9.21 -11.03 -22.81
N ILE A 250 8.67 -10.33 -23.83
CA ILE A 250 7.28 -10.56 -24.23
C ILE A 250 7.17 -11.97 -24.83
N SER A 251 6.29 -12.78 -24.27
CA SER A 251 6.08 -14.14 -24.69
C SER A 251 5.39 -14.20 -26.07
N ARG A 252 5.44 -15.37 -26.72
CA ARG A 252 4.70 -15.60 -27.99
C ARG A 252 3.18 -15.44 -27.87
N PHE A 253 2.67 -15.45 -26.63
CA PHE A 253 1.26 -15.27 -26.35
C PHE A 253 0.87 -13.81 -26.09
N GLY A 254 1.83 -12.87 -26.16
CA GLY A 254 1.59 -11.44 -25.91
C GLY A 254 1.66 -11.03 -24.44
N VAL A 255 2.22 -11.87 -23.59
CA VAL A 255 2.30 -11.63 -22.15
C VAL A 255 3.66 -11.05 -21.76
N LEU A 256 3.65 -9.99 -20.95
CA LEU A 256 4.82 -9.40 -20.29
C LEU A 256 4.85 -9.78 -18.80
N GLU A 257 5.91 -10.43 -18.37
CA GLU A 257 6.13 -10.84 -16.99
C GLU A 257 7.10 -9.87 -16.27
N ILE A 258 6.74 -9.47 -15.06
CA ILE A 258 7.53 -8.52 -14.25
C ILE A 258 7.61 -9.05 -12.82
N ALA A 259 8.81 -9.27 -12.30
CA ALA A 259 9.01 -9.58 -10.89
C ALA A 259 9.31 -8.29 -10.11
N ILE A 260 8.45 -7.96 -9.14
CA ILE A 260 8.52 -6.74 -8.32
C ILE A 260 8.86 -7.13 -6.88
N PRO A 261 9.94 -6.59 -6.28
CA PRO A 261 10.25 -6.86 -4.87
C PRO A 261 9.13 -6.39 -3.94
N TRP A 262 8.79 -7.20 -2.96
CA TRP A 262 7.88 -6.79 -1.89
C TRP A 262 8.57 -5.77 -0.98
N ARG A 263 8.04 -4.55 -0.90
CA ARG A 263 8.53 -3.44 -0.06
C ARG A 263 7.51 -2.97 0.96
N THR A 264 6.24 -3.21 0.64
CA THR A 264 5.08 -2.86 1.47
C THR A 264 4.15 -4.07 1.54
N GLU A 265 3.15 -4.01 2.39
CA GLU A 265 1.99 -4.90 2.30
C GLU A 265 1.03 -4.38 1.24
N PRO A 266 0.27 -5.25 0.56
CA PRO A 266 -0.85 -4.82 -0.26
C PRO A 266 -1.83 -4.03 0.60
N LEU A 267 -2.15 -2.80 0.18
CA LEU A 267 -3.02 -1.93 0.98
C LEU A 267 -4.43 -2.49 1.17
N ILE A 268 -4.91 -3.29 0.22
CA ILE A 268 -6.20 -3.98 0.40
C ILE A 268 -6.18 -4.96 1.59
N GLU A 269 -5.05 -5.61 1.88
CA GLU A 269 -4.91 -6.50 3.05
C GLU A 269 -4.96 -5.73 4.37
N ARG A 270 -4.61 -4.43 4.34
CA ARG A 270 -4.69 -3.54 5.48
C ARG A 270 -6.09 -2.97 5.69
N LEU A 271 -6.79 -2.71 4.60
CA LEU A 271 -8.09 -2.05 4.63
C LEU A 271 -9.26 -3.03 4.75
N ALA A 272 -9.11 -4.24 4.21
CA ALA A 272 -10.17 -5.23 4.11
C ALA A 272 -9.91 -6.48 4.96
N ASP A 273 -10.99 -7.13 5.34
CA ASP A 273 -10.98 -8.46 5.94
C ASP A 273 -10.63 -9.54 4.89
N PRO A 274 -10.35 -10.79 5.32
CA PRO A 274 -10.05 -11.89 4.40
C PRO A 274 -11.13 -12.21 3.37
N ASP A 275 -12.37 -11.82 3.62
CA ASP A 275 -13.51 -11.95 2.70
C ASP A 275 -13.57 -10.86 1.62
N GLY A 276 -12.62 -9.91 1.64
CA GLY A 276 -12.53 -8.79 0.70
C GLY A 276 -13.40 -7.59 1.05
N GLN A 277 -14.17 -7.64 2.14
CA GLN A 277 -14.93 -6.48 2.61
C GLN A 277 -14.05 -5.54 3.43
N MET A 278 -14.31 -4.23 3.35
CA MET A 278 -13.64 -3.26 4.22
C MET A 278 -13.85 -3.65 5.69
N SER A 279 -12.74 -3.69 6.45
CA SER A 279 -12.78 -4.10 7.85
C SER A 279 -13.58 -3.13 8.70
N VAL A 280 -14.12 -3.61 9.83
CA VAL A 280 -14.82 -2.76 10.80
C VAL A 280 -13.97 -1.58 11.23
N ALA A 281 -12.68 -1.80 11.47
CA ALA A 281 -11.73 -0.74 11.83
C ALA A 281 -11.58 0.31 10.71
N THR A 282 -11.54 -0.12 9.45
CA THR A 282 -11.46 0.78 8.30
C THR A 282 -12.73 1.63 8.18
N GLU A 283 -13.92 1.03 8.33
CA GLU A 283 -15.19 1.75 8.26
C GLU A 283 -15.37 2.70 9.47
N ALA A 284 -14.94 2.30 10.65
CA ALA A 284 -14.97 3.18 11.84
C ALA A 284 -14.09 4.43 11.64
N LEU A 285 -12.86 4.25 11.14
CA LEU A 285 -11.95 5.36 10.82
C LEU A 285 -12.50 6.25 9.69
N ALA A 286 -13.16 5.67 8.70
CA ALA A 286 -13.82 6.42 7.63
C ALA A 286 -14.99 7.25 8.18
N LEU A 287 -15.80 6.69 9.07
CA LEU A 287 -16.89 7.39 9.75
C LEU A 287 -16.37 8.56 10.61
N ILE A 288 -15.30 8.33 11.37
CA ILE A 288 -14.65 9.40 12.18
C ILE A 288 -14.19 10.55 11.27
N ARG A 289 -13.54 10.27 10.15
CA ARG A 289 -13.13 11.30 9.18
C ARG A 289 -14.34 12.05 8.57
N ALA A 290 -15.45 11.34 8.32
CA ALA A 290 -16.67 11.96 7.84
C ALA A 290 -17.27 12.90 8.90
N ILE A 291 -17.28 12.50 10.18
CA ILE A 291 -17.73 13.37 11.28
C ILE A 291 -16.80 14.60 11.38
N GLU A 292 -15.47 14.44 11.31
CA GLU A 292 -14.54 15.57 11.30
C GLU A 292 -14.77 16.55 10.14
N ARG A 293 -15.14 16.04 8.96
CA ARG A 293 -15.44 16.85 7.77
C ARG A 293 -16.71 17.66 7.95
N GLU A 294 -17.76 17.06 8.51
CA GLU A 294 -19.05 17.69 8.75
C GLU A 294 -19.04 18.66 9.94
N ALA A 295 -18.09 18.52 10.87
CA ALA A 295 -17.98 19.32 12.08
C ALA A 295 -17.49 20.75 11.80
N GLY A 296 -18.30 21.57 11.18
CA GLY A 296 -18.08 23.01 11.04
C GLY A 296 -18.34 23.80 12.33
N PRO A 297 -17.98 25.10 12.38
CA PRO A 297 -18.26 25.96 13.52
C PRO A 297 -19.75 25.98 13.87
N GLY A 298 -20.09 25.67 15.13
CA GLY A 298 -21.47 25.69 15.63
C GLY A 298 -22.37 24.54 15.20
N ARG A 299 -21.93 23.66 14.32
CA ARG A 299 -22.75 22.54 13.82
C ARG A 299 -22.63 21.32 14.74
N ARG A 300 -23.75 20.61 14.91
CA ARG A 300 -23.77 19.26 15.46
C ARG A 300 -23.76 18.27 14.30
N VAL A 301 -23.11 17.13 14.50
CA VAL A 301 -23.07 16.06 13.48
C VAL A 301 -23.80 14.84 14.00
N ARG A 302 -24.71 14.30 13.24
CA ARG A 302 -25.31 12.99 13.49
C ARG A 302 -24.72 11.98 12.53
N ALA A 303 -24.11 10.95 13.11
CA ALA A 303 -23.58 9.81 12.40
C ALA A 303 -24.44 8.58 12.68
N VAL A 304 -24.78 7.82 11.66
CA VAL A 304 -25.57 6.60 11.79
C VAL A 304 -24.80 5.45 11.14
N CYS A 305 -24.63 4.34 11.85
CA CYS A 305 -23.84 3.21 11.36
C CYS A 305 -24.34 1.87 11.95
N SER A 306 -23.74 0.76 11.52
CA SER A 306 -24.00 -0.56 12.13
C SER A 306 -23.48 -0.62 13.58
N PRO A 307 -24.02 -1.51 14.44
CA PRO A 307 -23.56 -1.66 15.82
C PRO A 307 -22.06 -1.96 15.95
N THR A 308 -21.52 -2.79 15.08
CA THR A 308 -20.08 -3.14 15.08
C THR A 308 -19.18 -1.95 14.76
N VAL A 309 -19.60 -1.08 13.84
CA VAL A 309 -18.87 0.15 13.51
C VAL A 309 -19.02 1.16 14.65
N ALA A 310 -20.19 1.32 15.26
CA ALA A 310 -20.41 2.18 16.41
C ALA A 310 -19.50 1.77 17.59
N GLU A 311 -19.41 0.49 17.92
CA GLU A 311 -18.53 -0.03 18.97
C GLU A 311 -17.06 0.30 18.68
N ALA A 312 -16.59 0.08 17.46
CA ALA A 312 -15.22 0.39 17.06
C ALA A 312 -14.89 1.90 17.12
N THR A 313 -15.88 2.78 16.94
CA THR A 313 -15.68 4.23 17.08
C THR A 313 -15.59 4.70 18.53
N HIS A 314 -16.13 3.96 19.50
CA HIS A 314 -16.10 4.34 20.91
C HIS A 314 -14.67 4.53 21.44
N VAL A 315 -13.72 3.71 21.00
CA VAL A 315 -12.30 3.83 21.40
C VAL A 315 -11.69 5.16 20.89
N LEU A 316 -12.20 5.69 19.77
CA LEU A 316 -11.72 6.92 19.14
C LEU A 316 -12.48 8.17 19.62
N ALA A 317 -13.65 8.01 20.23
CA ALA A 317 -14.53 9.10 20.63
C ALA A 317 -13.87 10.13 21.56
N PRO A 318 -13.07 9.78 22.59
CA PRO A 318 -12.41 10.76 23.43
C PRO A 318 -11.50 11.70 22.64
N ARG A 319 -10.70 11.18 21.73
CA ARG A 319 -9.79 11.96 20.87
C ARG A 319 -10.55 12.80 19.85
N LEU A 320 -11.69 12.29 19.37
CA LEU A 320 -12.57 13.06 18.50
C LEU A 320 -13.17 14.25 19.27
N ILE A 321 -13.59 14.06 20.53
CA ILE A 321 -14.07 15.13 21.41
C ILE A 321 -12.99 16.19 21.63
N GLU A 322 -11.75 15.80 21.88
CA GLU A 322 -10.62 16.74 22.01
C GLU A 322 -10.43 17.58 20.75
N ARG A 323 -10.65 17.02 19.59
CA ARG A 323 -10.37 17.65 18.29
C ARG A 323 -11.50 18.56 17.79
N ILE A 324 -12.75 18.13 17.92
CA ILE A 324 -13.92 18.86 17.38
C ILE A 324 -14.96 19.25 18.44
N GLY A 325 -14.72 18.90 19.72
CA GLY A 325 -15.71 19.07 20.82
C GLY A 325 -16.80 17.99 20.79
N ALA A 326 -17.60 17.92 21.86
CA ALA A 326 -18.68 16.94 22.01
C ALA A 326 -19.93 17.30 21.18
N ARG A 327 -19.75 17.71 19.94
CA ARG A 327 -20.82 18.16 19.05
C ARG A 327 -21.19 17.12 17.99
N PHE A 328 -21.08 15.86 18.35
CA PHE A 328 -21.51 14.77 17.48
C PHE A 328 -22.28 13.71 18.27
N GLU A 329 -23.05 12.92 17.55
CA GLU A 329 -23.79 11.79 18.05
C GLU A 329 -23.57 10.61 17.09
N ILE A 330 -23.25 9.43 17.62
CA ILE A 330 -23.12 8.20 16.85
C ILE A 330 -24.27 7.27 17.23
N VAL A 331 -25.14 6.97 16.28
CA VAL A 331 -26.33 6.15 16.44
C VAL A 331 -26.11 4.81 15.76
N ALA A 332 -26.29 3.73 16.53
CA ALA A 332 -26.24 2.36 16.00
C ALA A 332 -27.63 1.94 15.49
N GLU A 333 -27.70 1.52 14.22
CA GLU A 333 -28.90 0.92 13.63
C GLU A 333 -28.65 -0.57 13.34
N PRO A 334 -29.44 -1.50 13.95
CA PRO A 334 -29.17 -2.95 13.86
C PRO A 334 -29.13 -3.51 12.44
N ASP A 335 -29.98 -3.03 11.55
CA ASP A 335 -30.12 -3.56 10.18
C ASP A 335 -29.20 -2.87 9.16
N ARG A 336 -28.37 -1.94 9.62
CA ARG A 336 -27.47 -1.19 8.74
C ARG A 336 -26.24 -2.03 8.37
N SER A 337 -25.91 -2.08 7.09
CA SER A 337 -24.69 -2.74 6.64
C SER A 337 -23.44 -2.02 7.12
N ARG A 338 -22.31 -2.72 7.21
CA ARG A 338 -21.02 -2.16 7.64
C ARG A 338 -20.62 -0.90 6.87
N ARG A 339 -20.81 -0.87 5.55
CA ARG A 339 -20.50 0.27 4.67
C ARG A 339 -21.63 1.31 4.55
N GLY A 340 -22.78 1.01 5.11
CA GLY A 340 -23.99 1.84 4.97
C GLY A 340 -24.05 3.04 5.93
N TRP A 341 -22.93 3.42 6.56
CA TRP A 341 -22.91 4.56 7.49
C TRP A 341 -23.11 5.90 6.78
N THR A 342 -23.61 6.87 7.53
CA THR A 342 -23.77 8.27 7.09
C THR A 342 -23.34 9.22 8.20
N ALA A 343 -22.83 10.40 7.84
CA ALA A 343 -22.58 11.50 8.75
C ALA A 343 -23.15 12.78 8.12
N GLN A 344 -23.93 13.53 8.89
CA GLN A 344 -24.61 14.74 8.40
C GLN A 344 -24.59 15.81 9.49
N SER A 345 -24.32 17.06 9.11
CA SER A 345 -24.49 18.21 9.99
C SER A 345 -25.99 18.52 10.17
N LEU A 346 -26.36 18.81 11.43
CA LEU A 346 -27.70 19.19 11.86
C LEU A 346 -27.83 20.71 11.94
#